data_4e9bfa3a8d13eac47d939ef56408682f
#
_entry.id   4e9bfa3a8d13eac47d939ef56408682f
#
_cell.length_a   1.000
_cell.length_b   1.000
_cell.length_c   1.000
_cell.angle_alpha   90.00
_cell.angle_beta   90.00
_cell.angle_gamma   90.00
#
_symmetry.space_group_name_H-M   'P 1'
#
loop_
_entity.id
_entity.type
_entity.pdbx_description
1 polymer ?
#
loop_
_entity_poly.entity_id
_entity_poly.type
_entity_poly.pdbx_seq_one_letter_code
_entity_poly.pdbx_strand_id
1 'polypeptide(L)'
;MNAANITQESANRKLLACRKCRRLSNQLERFRDSHPDYWNKPVPGSGADSCSLMIIGLAPGMHGANRSGVPFVGDSSGNLLGEVLKASGLAGRVKITNAVKCLPIKNLPSSREVKNCSRFLIREIEAHQLNTSPVLLLLGGVAHRATISALGGKQSDYPFAHGAIHAMDEVTLVDSYHCSRYNTQTGRLTYQMFLDVVTAAGNMAYP
;
A
#
# COMPACT_ATOMS: atom_id res chain seq x y z
N MET A 1 17.73 6.49 -20.55
CA MET A 1 16.77 6.54 -19.43
C MET A 1 15.41 6.85 -20.02
N ASN A 2 14.41 6.00 -19.77
CA ASN A 2 13.08 6.13 -20.37
C ASN A 2 12.30 7.27 -19.69
N ALA A 3 11.45 8.01 -20.40
CA ALA A 3 10.66 9.14 -19.86
C ALA A 3 9.86 8.76 -18.58
N ALA A 4 9.33 7.54 -18.51
CA ALA A 4 8.65 7.00 -17.35
C ALA A 4 9.55 6.94 -16.09
N ASN A 5 10.83 6.58 -16.24
CA ASN A 5 11.78 6.55 -15.11
C ASN A 5 12.11 7.95 -14.59
N ILE A 6 12.15 8.95 -15.45
CA ILE A 6 12.41 10.36 -15.05
C ILE A 6 11.21 10.91 -14.27
N THR A 7 9.99 10.54 -14.65
CA THR A 7 8.77 10.96 -13.94
C THR A 7 8.64 10.32 -12.56
N GLN A 8 8.95 9.03 -12.44
CA GLN A 8 8.92 8.30 -11.15
C GLN A 8 9.99 8.82 -10.18
N GLU A 9 11.20 9.03 -10.66
CA GLU A 9 12.28 9.59 -9.83
C GLU A 9 11.96 11.01 -9.33
N SER A 10 11.36 11.85 -10.18
CA SER A 10 10.88 13.17 -9.78
C SER A 10 9.75 13.10 -8.74
N ALA A 11 8.80 12.16 -8.89
CA ALA A 11 7.72 11.93 -7.93
C ALA A 11 8.27 11.46 -6.58
N ASN A 12 9.23 10.55 -6.59
CA ASN A 12 9.88 10.06 -5.38
C ASN A 12 10.67 11.18 -4.68
N ARG A 13 11.38 12.05 -5.38
CA ARG A 13 12.04 13.24 -4.79
C ARG A 13 11.06 14.16 -4.08
N LYS A 14 9.89 14.44 -4.69
CA LYS A 14 8.82 15.24 -4.08
C LYS A 14 8.22 14.57 -2.84
N LEU A 15 8.08 13.25 -2.86
CA LEU A 15 7.62 12.47 -1.71
C LEU A 15 8.63 12.53 -0.56
N LEU A 16 9.90 12.27 -0.82
CA LEU A 16 10.96 12.27 0.20
C LEU A 16 11.16 13.64 0.85
N ALA A 17 10.94 14.72 0.10
CA ALA A 17 10.97 16.09 0.61
C ALA A 17 9.69 16.53 1.33
N CYS A 18 8.62 15.70 1.33
CA CYS A 18 7.33 16.08 1.89
C CYS A 18 7.39 16.26 3.42
N ARG A 19 6.89 17.41 3.90
CA ARG A 19 6.76 17.75 5.33
C ARG A 19 5.34 18.23 5.69
N LYS A 20 4.33 17.91 4.85
CA LYS A 20 2.96 18.44 5.01
C LYS A 20 2.28 18.01 6.31
N CYS A 21 2.64 16.85 6.85
CA CYS A 21 2.12 16.31 8.11
C CYS A 21 3.15 16.53 9.23
N ARG A 22 3.12 17.72 9.88
CA ARG A 22 4.11 18.09 10.92
C ARG A 22 4.26 17.03 12.01
N ARG A 23 3.13 16.45 12.48
CA ARG A 23 3.12 15.40 13.49
C ARG A 23 3.98 14.20 13.07
N LEU A 24 3.84 13.75 11.83
CA LEU A 24 4.59 12.60 11.30
C LEU A 24 6.04 12.97 10.95
N SER A 25 6.27 14.17 10.40
CA SER A 25 7.63 14.65 10.13
C SER A 25 8.47 14.75 11.39
N ASN A 26 7.92 15.36 12.45
CA ASN A 26 8.60 15.48 13.75
C ASN A 26 8.87 14.09 14.38
N GLN A 27 7.94 13.13 14.20
CA GLN A 27 8.18 11.76 14.64
C GLN A 27 9.35 11.11 13.90
N LEU A 28 9.39 11.23 12.58
CA LEU A 28 10.49 10.69 11.77
C LEU A 28 11.84 11.35 12.12
N GLU A 29 11.85 12.64 12.46
CA GLU A 29 13.05 13.35 12.93
C GLU A 29 13.54 12.76 14.26
N ARG A 30 12.66 12.57 15.24
CA ARG A 30 13.02 11.93 16.52
C ARG A 30 13.55 10.50 16.34
N PHE A 31 13.01 9.76 15.37
CA PHE A 31 13.50 8.41 15.09
C PHE A 31 14.87 8.40 14.41
N ARG A 32 15.28 9.44 13.72
CA ARG A 32 16.66 9.56 13.21
C ARG A 32 17.68 9.59 14.34
N ASP A 33 17.34 10.19 15.46
CA ASP A 33 18.22 10.26 16.64
C ASP A 33 18.25 8.92 17.39
N SER A 34 17.08 8.27 17.59
CA SER A 34 16.96 7.03 18.36
C SER A 34 17.22 5.75 17.56
N HIS A 35 17.05 5.78 16.24
CA HIS A 35 17.23 4.66 15.31
C HIS A 35 17.94 5.17 14.03
N PRO A 36 19.21 5.55 14.11
CA PRO A 36 19.93 6.18 13.00
C PRO A 36 20.06 5.27 11.77
N ASP A 37 20.05 3.95 11.97
CA ASP A 37 20.16 2.96 10.90
C ASP A 37 18.82 2.71 10.16
N TYR A 38 17.73 3.33 10.63
CA TYR A 38 16.44 3.20 9.97
C TYR A 38 16.30 4.25 8.86
N TRP A 39 15.48 3.93 7.87
CA TRP A 39 15.16 4.85 6.77
C TRP A 39 14.63 6.20 7.25
N ASN A 40 13.67 6.20 8.17
CA ASN A 40 13.10 7.38 8.85
C ASN A 40 12.71 8.53 7.91
N LYS A 41 12.19 8.20 6.74
CA LYS A 41 11.69 9.13 5.71
C LYS A 41 10.36 8.60 5.16
N PRO A 42 9.60 9.40 4.39
CA PRO A 42 8.47 8.85 3.64
C PRO A 42 8.92 7.66 2.78
N VAL A 43 8.10 6.61 2.75
CA VAL A 43 8.39 5.36 2.04
C VAL A 43 7.67 5.38 0.70
N PRO A 44 8.39 5.37 -0.44
CA PRO A 44 7.79 5.26 -1.76
C PRO A 44 7.23 3.86 -2.01
N GLY A 45 6.37 3.71 -3.02
CA GLY A 45 5.98 2.40 -3.52
C GLY A 45 7.16 1.63 -4.10
N SER A 46 7.05 0.31 -4.16
CA SER A 46 8.04 -0.60 -4.75
C SER A 46 7.40 -1.50 -5.80
N GLY A 47 8.20 -2.04 -6.71
CA GLY A 47 7.76 -2.79 -7.87
C GLY A 47 7.64 -1.93 -9.13
N ALA A 48 7.50 -2.57 -10.28
CA ALA A 48 7.41 -1.88 -11.56
C ALA A 48 6.03 -1.25 -11.79
N ASP A 49 5.99 -0.09 -12.43
CA ASP A 49 4.72 0.58 -12.78
C ASP A 49 3.93 -0.21 -13.83
N SER A 50 4.58 -1.11 -14.59
CA SER A 50 3.97 -2.00 -15.57
C SER A 50 3.26 -3.21 -14.98
N CYS A 51 3.31 -3.43 -13.65
CA CYS A 51 2.55 -4.50 -13.02
C CYS A 51 1.05 -4.21 -13.05
N SER A 52 0.22 -5.15 -13.49
CA SER A 52 -1.25 -5.00 -13.50
C SER A 52 -1.88 -5.19 -12.11
N LEU A 53 -1.16 -5.74 -11.13
CA LEU A 53 -1.61 -5.85 -9.74
C LEU A 53 -0.84 -4.87 -8.85
N MET A 54 -1.59 -3.95 -8.20
CA MET A 54 -1.08 -3.06 -7.16
C MET A 54 -1.68 -3.42 -5.80
N ILE A 55 -0.82 -3.58 -4.81
CA ILE A 55 -1.22 -3.87 -3.42
C ILE A 55 -1.08 -2.59 -2.59
N ILE A 56 -2.16 -2.21 -1.91
CA ILE A 56 -2.23 -0.97 -1.13
C ILE A 56 -2.46 -1.31 0.34
N GLY A 57 -1.48 -1.01 1.18
CA GLY A 57 -1.58 -1.10 2.64
C GLY A 57 -1.95 0.23 3.29
N LEU A 58 -1.94 0.25 4.62
CA LEU A 58 -2.26 1.44 5.41
C LEU A 58 -1.10 2.44 5.43
N ALA A 59 0.03 2.04 5.99
CA ALA A 59 1.17 2.91 6.28
C ALA A 59 2.41 2.08 6.66
N PRO A 60 3.63 2.67 6.62
CA PRO A 60 4.85 2.02 7.12
C PRO A 60 4.74 1.62 8.59
N GLY A 61 5.10 0.38 8.91
CA GLY A 61 5.34 -0.07 10.27
C GLY A 61 6.74 0.33 10.76
N MET A 62 6.92 0.52 12.08
CA MET A 62 8.17 1.03 12.67
C MET A 62 9.38 0.15 12.32
N HIS A 63 9.30 -1.15 12.61
CA HIS A 63 10.40 -2.11 12.40
C HIS A 63 10.39 -2.77 11.02
N GLY A 64 9.36 -2.48 10.20
CA GLY A 64 9.19 -2.92 8.82
C GLY A 64 9.61 -1.83 7.83
N ALA A 65 8.63 -1.27 7.13
CA ALA A 65 8.88 -0.30 6.05
C ALA A 65 9.56 1.00 6.50
N ASN A 66 9.35 1.47 7.76
CA ASN A 66 10.10 2.62 8.26
C ASN A 66 11.58 2.30 8.53
N ARG A 67 11.90 1.03 8.81
CA ARG A 67 13.29 0.58 8.93
C ARG A 67 13.94 0.37 7.57
N SER A 68 13.28 -0.37 6.69
CA SER A 68 13.84 -0.80 5.40
C SER A 68 13.77 0.26 4.30
N GLY A 69 12.84 1.20 4.37
CA GLY A 69 12.51 2.12 3.28
C GLY A 69 11.67 1.49 2.17
N VAL A 70 11.24 0.23 2.32
CA VAL A 70 10.48 -0.54 1.33
C VAL A 70 9.17 -1.03 1.94
N PRO A 71 8.00 -0.83 1.28
CA PRO A 71 6.72 -1.29 1.79
C PRO A 71 6.70 -2.79 2.02
N PHE A 72 6.13 -3.23 3.15
CA PHE A 72 5.99 -4.64 3.52
C PHE A 72 7.33 -5.43 3.56
N VAL A 73 8.42 -4.79 3.95
CA VAL A 73 9.71 -5.45 4.17
C VAL A 73 10.15 -5.25 5.62
N GLY A 74 10.46 -6.35 6.31
CA GLY A 74 11.10 -6.36 7.63
C GLY A 74 10.17 -6.55 8.82
N ASP A 75 8.88 -6.84 8.61
CA ASP A 75 7.93 -7.17 9.67
C ASP A 75 7.06 -8.40 9.33
N SER A 76 6.27 -8.86 10.29
CA SER A 76 5.43 -10.06 10.15
C SER A 76 4.36 -9.93 9.05
N SER A 77 3.84 -8.73 8.81
CA SER A 77 2.88 -8.49 7.74
C SER A 77 3.54 -8.65 6.37
N GLY A 78 4.76 -8.13 6.23
CA GLY A 78 5.56 -8.26 5.03
C GLY A 78 5.98 -9.70 4.77
N ASN A 79 6.36 -10.44 5.81
CA ASN A 79 6.71 -11.86 5.68
C ASN A 79 5.52 -12.66 5.16
N LEU A 80 4.34 -12.53 5.77
CA LEU A 80 3.13 -13.23 5.34
C LEU A 80 2.74 -12.85 3.90
N LEU A 81 2.80 -11.54 3.55
CA LEU A 81 2.53 -11.11 2.18
C LEU A 81 3.53 -11.73 1.20
N GLY A 82 4.82 -11.74 1.53
CA GLY A 82 5.87 -12.33 0.70
C GLY A 82 5.69 -13.84 0.47
N GLU A 83 5.32 -14.59 1.52
CA GLU A 83 5.01 -16.02 1.45
C GLU A 83 3.82 -16.28 0.52
N VAL A 84 2.74 -15.52 0.68
CA VAL A 84 1.53 -15.66 -0.14
C VAL A 84 1.78 -15.26 -1.60
N LEU A 85 2.53 -14.18 -1.86
CA LEU A 85 2.92 -13.79 -3.22
C LEU A 85 3.78 -14.86 -3.90
N LYS A 86 4.65 -15.53 -3.15
CA LYS A 86 5.44 -16.64 -3.67
C LYS A 86 4.56 -17.85 -3.98
N ALA A 87 3.66 -18.21 -3.07
CA ALA A 87 2.75 -19.36 -3.24
C ALA A 87 1.77 -19.17 -4.41
N SER A 88 1.32 -17.93 -4.66
CA SER A 88 0.43 -17.56 -5.78
C SER A 88 1.15 -17.28 -7.10
N GLY A 89 2.49 -17.40 -7.17
CA GLY A 89 3.26 -17.11 -8.39
C GLY A 89 3.33 -15.62 -8.75
N LEU A 90 3.02 -14.73 -7.83
CA LEU A 90 2.96 -13.28 -8.03
C LEU A 90 4.22 -12.54 -7.55
N ALA A 91 5.21 -13.25 -6.99
CA ALA A 91 6.47 -12.66 -6.56
C ALA A 91 7.17 -11.93 -7.73
N GLY A 92 7.51 -10.66 -7.52
CA GLY A 92 8.12 -9.80 -8.54
C GLY A 92 7.14 -9.26 -9.61
N ARG A 93 5.86 -9.64 -9.57
CA ARG A 93 4.83 -9.24 -10.53
C ARG A 93 3.81 -8.25 -9.94
N VAL A 94 4.11 -7.65 -8.81
CA VAL A 94 3.22 -6.73 -8.11
C VAL A 94 3.91 -5.40 -7.82
N LYS A 95 3.13 -4.32 -7.85
CA LYS A 95 3.50 -3.04 -7.24
C LYS A 95 2.91 -2.99 -5.84
N ILE A 96 3.70 -2.56 -4.85
CA ILE A 96 3.27 -2.50 -3.45
C ILE A 96 3.44 -1.08 -2.94
N THR A 97 2.41 -0.55 -2.30
CA THR A 97 2.45 0.78 -1.71
C THR A 97 1.59 0.88 -0.44
N ASN A 98 1.53 2.08 0.15
CA ASN A 98 0.67 2.40 1.28
C ASN A 98 -0.12 3.68 1.03
N ALA A 99 -1.32 3.77 1.59
CA ALA A 99 -2.16 4.97 1.54
C ALA A 99 -1.48 6.17 2.22
N VAL A 100 -0.77 5.93 3.32
CA VAL A 100 0.07 6.94 4.00
C VAL A 100 1.53 6.54 3.89
N LYS A 101 2.38 7.47 3.47
CA LYS A 101 3.79 7.19 3.15
C LYS A 101 4.75 7.35 4.34
N CYS A 102 4.28 7.89 5.45
CA CYS A 102 5.07 8.10 6.67
C CYS A 102 4.59 7.18 7.78
N LEU A 103 5.50 6.77 8.67
CA LEU A 103 5.16 6.03 9.88
C LEU A 103 4.18 6.82 10.75
N PRO A 104 2.95 6.32 11.01
CA PRO A 104 1.99 7.00 11.88
C PRO A 104 2.30 6.76 13.35
N ILE A 105 1.90 7.71 14.22
CA ILE A 105 1.99 7.52 15.67
C ILE A 105 1.04 6.38 16.07
N LYS A 106 1.56 5.40 16.82
CA LYS A 106 0.82 4.19 17.24
C LYS A 106 0.17 3.43 16.07
N ASN A 107 0.79 3.46 14.89
CA ASN A 107 0.29 2.85 13.65
C ASN A 107 -1.12 3.33 13.24
N LEU A 108 -1.53 4.51 13.68
CA LEU A 108 -2.86 5.06 13.40
C LEU A 108 -2.74 6.46 12.79
N PRO A 109 -2.85 6.60 11.45
CA PRO A 109 -2.90 7.89 10.81
C PRO A 109 -4.24 8.57 11.06
N SER A 110 -4.22 9.90 11.21
CA SER A 110 -5.45 10.69 11.24
C SER A 110 -6.04 10.84 9.84
N SER A 111 -7.36 11.11 9.76
CA SER A 111 -8.03 11.38 8.48
C SER A 111 -7.38 12.53 7.69
N ARG A 112 -6.87 13.55 8.39
CA ARG A 112 -6.12 14.67 7.78
C ARG A 112 -4.81 14.20 7.16
N GLU A 113 -4.11 13.26 7.77
CA GLU A 113 -2.85 12.71 7.25
C GLU A 113 -3.10 11.81 6.03
N VAL A 114 -4.15 11.00 6.05
CA VAL A 114 -4.62 10.24 4.88
C VAL A 114 -4.92 11.20 3.73
N LYS A 115 -5.76 12.24 3.97
CA LYS A 115 -6.10 13.27 2.97
C LYS A 115 -4.87 14.01 2.46
N ASN A 116 -3.92 14.39 3.33
CA ASN A 116 -2.70 15.06 2.91
C ASN A 116 -1.80 14.19 2.02
N CYS A 117 -1.83 12.88 2.26
CA CYS A 117 -1.00 11.90 1.55
C CYS A 117 -1.63 11.41 0.24
N SER A 118 -2.96 11.56 0.06
CA SER A 118 -3.72 11.02 -1.08
C SER A 118 -3.15 11.45 -2.44
N ARG A 119 -2.59 12.66 -2.56
CA ARG A 119 -1.96 13.14 -3.80
C ARG A 119 -0.85 12.23 -4.35
N PHE A 120 -0.18 11.48 -3.47
CA PHE A 120 0.84 10.52 -3.89
C PHE A 120 0.18 9.20 -4.30
N LEU A 121 -0.84 8.76 -3.54
CA LEU A 121 -1.61 7.57 -3.89
C LEU A 121 -2.35 7.74 -5.22
N ILE A 122 -3.01 8.90 -5.44
CA ILE A 122 -3.68 9.23 -6.70
C ILE A 122 -2.73 9.06 -7.89
N ARG A 123 -1.54 9.65 -7.82
CA ARG A 123 -0.55 9.53 -8.90
C ARG A 123 -0.09 8.09 -9.15
N GLU A 124 0.06 7.29 -8.09
CA GLU A 124 0.42 5.88 -8.24
C GLU A 124 -0.70 5.09 -8.90
N ILE A 125 -1.97 5.40 -8.56
CA ILE A 125 -3.15 4.77 -9.17
C ILE A 125 -3.30 5.22 -10.63
N GLU A 126 -3.17 6.52 -10.92
CA GLU A 126 -3.22 7.05 -12.29
C GLU A 126 -2.19 6.38 -13.19
N ALA A 127 -0.96 6.21 -12.71
CA ALA A 127 0.07 5.47 -13.45
C ALA A 127 -0.27 3.99 -13.62
N HIS A 128 -0.93 3.38 -12.64
CA HIS A 128 -1.36 1.98 -12.67
C HIS A 128 -2.54 1.73 -13.62
N GLN A 129 -3.45 2.68 -13.76
CA GLN A 129 -4.60 2.60 -14.67
C GLN A 129 -4.20 2.50 -16.15
N LEU A 130 -2.95 2.85 -16.49
CA LEU A 130 -2.42 2.71 -17.85
C LEU A 130 -2.09 1.24 -18.22
N ASN A 131 -2.12 0.33 -17.27
CA ASN A 131 -1.87 -1.09 -17.50
C ASN A 131 -3.12 -1.80 -18.04
N THR A 132 -2.91 -2.92 -18.69
CA THR A 132 -4.01 -3.82 -19.09
C THR A 132 -4.57 -4.50 -17.82
N SER A 133 -5.89 -4.50 -17.67
CA SER A 133 -6.59 -5.13 -16.53
C SER A 133 -6.05 -4.67 -15.16
N PRO A 134 -6.07 -3.35 -14.83
CA PRO A 134 -5.50 -2.85 -13.58
C PRO A 134 -6.34 -3.31 -12.38
N VAL A 135 -5.69 -3.99 -11.44
CA VAL A 135 -6.29 -4.50 -10.19
C VAL A 135 -5.62 -3.85 -8.98
N LEU A 136 -6.43 -3.38 -8.03
CA LEU A 136 -5.97 -2.84 -6.76
C LEU A 136 -6.40 -3.79 -5.63
N LEU A 137 -5.45 -4.46 -4.99
CA LEU A 137 -5.69 -5.26 -3.78
C LEU A 137 -5.52 -4.39 -2.54
N LEU A 138 -6.60 -4.20 -1.79
CA LEU A 138 -6.69 -3.26 -0.68
C LEU A 138 -6.61 -4.00 0.66
N LEU A 139 -5.51 -3.80 1.39
CA LEU A 139 -5.26 -4.49 2.64
C LEU A 139 -5.83 -3.72 3.85
N GLY A 140 -7.07 -4.02 4.18
CA GLY A 140 -7.82 -3.47 5.32
C GLY A 140 -8.65 -2.23 5.01
N GLY A 141 -9.67 -2.00 5.84
CA GLY A 141 -10.68 -0.96 5.60
C GLY A 141 -10.14 0.48 5.52
N VAL A 142 -8.96 0.78 6.05
CA VAL A 142 -8.37 2.12 5.91
C VAL A 142 -7.76 2.30 4.52
N ALA A 143 -7.06 1.28 4.01
CA ALA A 143 -6.52 1.27 2.64
C ALA A 143 -7.68 1.36 1.63
N HIS A 144 -8.75 0.57 1.83
CA HIS A 144 -9.98 0.63 1.06
C HIS A 144 -10.56 2.05 1.01
N ARG A 145 -10.89 2.64 2.17
CA ARG A 145 -11.46 4.00 2.21
C ARG A 145 -10.56 5.06 1.60
N ALA A 146 -9.26 4.96 1.81
CA ALA A 146 -8.31 5.89 1.22
C ALA A 146 -8.28 5.79 -0.31
N THR A 147 -8.37 4.57 -0.86
CA THR A 147 -8.41 4.31 -2.30
C THR A 147 -9.71 4.80 -2.92
N ILE A 148 -10.88 4.46 -2.35
CA ILE A 148 -12.17 4.97 -2.82
C ILE A 148 -12.16 6.50 -2.86
N SER A 149 -11.68 7.16 -1.79
CA SER A 149 -11.59 8.63 -1.74
C SER A 149 -10.59 9.19 -2.75
N ALA A 150 -9.50 8.49 -3.03
CA ALA A 150 -8.50 8.89 -4.02
C ALA A 150 -9.06 8.84 -5.45
N LEU A 151 -9.92 7.88 -5.72
CA LEU A 151 -10.65 7.71 -6.99
C LEU A 151 -11.91 8.59 -7.10
N GLY A 152 -12.22 9.40 -6.07
CA GLY A 152 -13.40 10.27 -6.07
C GLY A 152 -14.72 9.58 -5.77
N GLY A 153 -14.70 8.31 -5.37
CA GLY A 153 -15.88 7.51 -5.09
C GLY A 153 -16.52 7.80 -3.74
N LYS A 154 -17.80 7.41 -3.62
CA LYS A 154 -18.56 7.51 -2.38
C LYS A 154 -18.47 6.19 -1.61
N GLN A 155 -18.07 6.27 -0.34
CA GLN A 155 -17.80 5.08 0.50
C GLN A 155 -18.99 4.11 0.63
N SER A 156 -20.23 4.64 0.62
CA SER A 156 -21.44 3.83 0.72
C SER A 156 -21.67 2.89 -0.47
N ASP A 157 -21.11 3.22 -1.62
CA ASP A 157 -21.35 2.49 -2.87
C ASP A 157 -20.41 1.28 -3.01
N TYR A 158 -19.37 1.25 -2.17
CA TYR A 158 -18.32 0.23 -2.16
C TYR A 158 -18.11 -0.29 -0.73
N PRO A 159 -18.98 -1.15 -0.20
CA PRO A 159 -18.88 -1.66 1.18
C PRO A 159 -17.66 -2.58 1.33
N PHE A 160 -16.82 -2.30 2.33
CA PHE A 160 -15.65 -3.13 2.63
C PHE A 160 -16.03 -4.49 3.20
N ALA A 161 -15.58 -5.58 2.58
CA ALA A 161 -15.60 -6.93 3.13
C ALA A 161 -14.39 -7.72 2.62
N HIS A 162 -13.92 -8.70 3.38
CA HIS A 162 -12.86 -9.59 2.91
C HIS A 162 -13.34 -10.38 1.69
N GLY A 163 -12.58 -10.34 0.60
CA GLY A 163 -12.93 -10.96 -0.68
C GLY A 163 -13.93 -10.16 -1.52
N ALA A 164 -14.39 -8.99 -1.08
CA ALA A 164 -15.27 -8.14 -1.90
C ALA A 164 -14.52 -7.64 -3.15
N ILE A 165 -15.24 -7.63 -4.27
CA ILE A 165 -14.76 -7.18 -5.57
C ILE A 165 -15.67 -6.06 -6.05
N HIS A 166 -15.07 -4.93 -6.46
CA HIS A 166 -15.79 -3.79 -6.98
C HIS A 166 -15.17 -3.33 -8.30
N ALA A 167 -15.98 -3.07 -9.29
CA ALA A 167 -15.57 -2.34 -10.48
C ALA A 167 -15.71 -0.83 -10.20
N MET A 168 -14.66 -0.08 -10.45
CA MET A 168 -14.65 1.36 -10.26
C MET A 168 -13.83 2.02 -11.37
N ASP A 169 -14.52 2.72 -12.28
CA ASP A 169 -13.92 3.26 -13.50
C ASP A 169 -13.10 2.19 -14.25
N GLU A 170 -11.84 2.45 -14.49
CA GLU A 170 -10.94 1.57 -15.25
C GLU A 170 -10.21 0.55 -14.37
N VAL A 171 -10.55 0.44 -13.06
CA VAL A 171 -9.86 -0.46 -12.14
C VAL A 171 -10.81 -1.45 -11.47
N THR A 172 -10.30 -2.65 -11.20
CA THR A 172 -10.95 -3.61 -10.30
C THR A 172 -10.36 -3.51 -8.90
N LEU A 173 -11.20 -3.30 -7.91
CA LEU A 173 -10.80 -3.29 -6.50
C LEU A 173 -11.08 -4.66 -5.87
N VAL A 174 -10.13 -5.19 -5.14
CA VAL A 174 -10.29 -6.43 -4.37
C VAL A 174 -9.94 -6.14 -2.92
N ASP A 175 -10.83 -6.43 -2.00
CA ASP A 175 -10.64 -6.17 -0.58
C ASP A 175 -10.10 -7.38 0.17
N SER A 176 -9.15 -7.15 1.07
CA SER A 176 -8.71 -8.14 2.04
C SER A 176 -8.69 -7.58 3.46
N TYR A 177 -8.92 -8.40 4.48
CA TYR A 177 -8.46 -8.05 5.82
C TYR A 177 -6.95 -7.81 5.79
N HIS A 178 -6.48 -6.87 6.62
CA HIS A 178 -5.05 -6.58 6.68
C HIS A 178 -4.27 -7.78 7.27
N CYS A 179 -3.15 -8.15 6.64
CA CYS A 179 -2.28 -9.25 7.07
C CYS A 179 -1.44 -8.93 8.33
N SER A 180 -1.99 -8.12 9.24
CA SER A 180 -1.36 -7.76 10.50
C SER A 180 -1.32 -8.92 11.48
N ARG A 181 -0.30 -8.91 12.35
CA ARG A 181 -0.16 -9.89 13.44
C ARG A 181 -1.43 -10.01 14.28
N TYR A 182 -2.13 -8.91 14.54
CA TYR A 182 -3.40 -8.94 15.26
C TYR A 182 -4.45 -9.80 14.54
N ASN A 183 -4.68 -9.56 13.25
CA ASN A 183 -5.69 -10.31 12.49
C ASN A 183 -5.33 -11.79 12.33
N THR A 184 -4.04 -12.13 12.19
CA THR A 184 -3.61 -13.52 12.06
C THR A 184 -3.69 -14.27 13.40
N GLN A 185 -3.31 -13.64 14.51
CA GLN A 185 -3.37 -14.26 15.84
C GLN A 185 -4.80 -14.41 16.36
N THR A 186 -5.71 -13.52 15.98
CA THR A 186 -7.13 -13.63 16.36
C THR A 186 -7.95 -14.53 15.44
N GLY A 187 -7.34 -15.12 14.41
CA GLY A 187 -8.02 -15.94 13.42
C GLY A 187 -8.94 -15.17 12.47
N ARG A 188 -8.94 -13.82 12.53
CA ARG A 188 -9.73 -12.99 11.61
C ARG A 188 -9.26 -13.13 10.17
N LEU A 189 -7.97 -13.36 9.96
CA LEU A 189 -7.38 -13.67 8.67
C LEU A 189 -6.50 -14.91 8.82
N THR A 190 -6.88 -16.01 8.18
CA THR A 190 -6.03 -17.21 8.08
C THR A 190 -5.10 -17.09 6.89
N TYR A 191 -4.05 -17.92 6.84
CA TYR A 191 -3.16 -18.02 5.68
C TYR A 191 -3.95 -18.37 4.41
N GLN A 192 -4.86 -19.35 4.48
CA GLN A 192 -5.65 -19.79 3.32
C GLN A 192 -6.57 -18.67 2.81
N MET A 193 -7.29 -17.98 3.70
CA MET A 193 -8.11 -16.82 3.31
C MET A 193 -7.30 -15.76 2.57
N PHE A 194 -6.07 -15.51 3.02
CA PHE A 194 -5.21 -14.51 2.40
C PHE A 194 -4.65 -14.99 1.06
N LEU A 195 -4.26 -16.26 0.97
CA LEU A 195 -3.81 -16.88 -0.28
C LEU A 195 -4.91 -16.85 -1.34
N ASP A 196 -6.14 -17.20 -0.98
CA ASP A 196 -7.27 -17.26 -1.90
C ASP A 196 -7.56 -15.87 -2.50
N VAL A 197 -7.63 -14.83 -1.68
CA VAL A 197 -7.92 -13.48 -2.17
C VAL A 197 -6.77 -12.88 -3.00
N VAL A 198 -5.52 -13.16 -2.64
CA VAL A 198 -4.35 -12.72 -3.42
C VAL A 198 -4.30 -13.43 -4.77
N THR A 199 -4.58 -14.75 -4.79
CA THR A 199 -4.65 -15.53 -6.02
C THR A 199 -5.78 -15.03 -6.92
N ALA A 200 -6.97 -14.77 -6.36
CA ALA A 200 -8.09 -14.22 -7.13
C ALA A 200 -7.74 -12.86 -7.76
N ALA A 201 -7.12 -11.96 -7.00
CA ALA A 201 -6.66 -10.67 -7.52
C ALA A 201 -5.61 -10.84 -8.62
N GLY A 202 -4.70 -11.81 -8.46
CA GLY A 202 -3.69 -12.14 -9.47
C GLY A 202 -4.30 -12.63 -10.78
N ASN A 203 -5.28 -13.53 -10.70
CA ASN A 203 -5.97 -14.06 -11.89
C ASN A 203 -6.75 -12.98 -12.64
N MET A 204 -7.28 -11.95 -11.95
CA MET A 204 -7.93 -10.80 -12.58
C MET A 204 -6.91 -9.87 -13.26
N ALA A 205 -5.75 -9.68 -12.66
CA ALA A 205 -4.70 -8.81 -13.19
C ALA A 205 -3.92 -9.45 -14.36
N TYR A 206 -3.89 -10.77 -14.41
CA TYR A 206 -3.12 -11.57 -15.38
C TYR A 206 -3.99 -12.74 -15.88
N PRO A 207 -5.08 -12.47 -16.63
CA PRO A 207 -6.02 -13.48 -17.14
C PRO A 207 -5.38 -14.45 -18.12
#